data_824e54ba7bc78b8e31cb4f7f3f3df58a
#
_entry.id   824e54ba7bc78b8e31cb4f7f3f3df58a
#
_cell.length_a   1.000
_cell.length_b   1.000
_cell.length_c   1.000
_cell.angle_alpha   90.00
_cell.angle_beta   90.00
_cell.angle_gamma   90.00
#
_symmetry.space_group_name_H-M   'P 1'
#
loop_
_entity.id
_entity.type
_entity.pdbx_description
1 polymer ?
#
loop_
_entity_poly.entity_id
_entity_poly.type
_entity_poly.pdbx_seq_one_letter_code
_entity_poly.pdbx_strand_id
1 'polypeptide(L)'
;MAETPADDERVLWQKRLAGQANNRAWTLAEQMERTSAEEQEMLHAAHAAIYFWNLVGDERSMAHAAQLLGHVYGLLNQPEQAMRYLSRSEPIFFAESAAAWERALAHVVAANVAAAKLDLVAYQVHFDRATEEMNAITCDDERGIVRAALQAVPTPPRG
;
A
#
# COMPACT_ATOMS: atom_id res chain seq x y z
N MET A 1 35.76 0.99 -8.97
CA MET A 1 35.38 0.91 -10.39
C MET A 1 34.25 1.89 -10.63
N ALA A 2 34.40 2.79 -11.59
CA ALA A 2 33.32 3.67 -11.99
C ALA A 2 32.21 2.83 -12.64
N GLU A 3 30.97 2.96 -12.18
CA GLU A 3 29.80 2.40 -12.86
C GLU A 3 29.72 2.95 -14.28
N THR A 4 29.45 2.10 -15.24
CA THR A 4 29.28 2.55 -16.62
C THR A 4 28.02 3.39 -16.77
N PRO A 5 28.01 4.46 -17.60
CA PRO A 5 26.83 5.30 -17.79
C PRO A 5 25.55 4.52 -18.15
N ALA A 6 25.71 3.35 -18.80
CA ALA A 6 24.60 2.47 -19.13
C ALA A 6 23.95 1.81 -17.90
N ASP A 7 24.70 1.58 -16.83
CA ASP A 7 24.18 1.01 -15.58
C ASP A 7 23.39 2.06 -14.79
N ASP A 8 23.86 3.30 -14.75
CA ASP A 8 23.17 4.42 -14.13
C ASP A 8 21.83 4.72 -14.84
N GLU A 9 21.81 4.68 -16.16
CA GLU A 9 20.61 4.87 -16.95
C GLU A 9 19.59 3.76 -16.72
N ARG A 10 20.04 2.51 -16.65
CA ARG A 10 19.18 1.36 -16.33
C ARG A 10 18.53 1.51 -14.96
N VAL A 11 19.31 1.85 -13.93
CA VAL A 11 18.80 2.07 -12.56
C VAL A 11 17.77 3.20 -12.56
N LEU A 12 18.03 4.29 -13.26
CA LEU A 12 17.09 5.40 -13.36
C LEU A 12 15.74 4.99 -13.98
N TRP A 13 15.78 4.22 -15.07
CA TRP A 13 14.57 3.69 -15.71
C TRP A 13 13.82 2.72 -14.80
N GLN A 14 14.51 1.84 -14.10
CA GLN A 14 13.89 0.91 -13.16
C GLN A 14 13.19 1.64 -12.02
N LYS A 15 13.76 2.71 -11.47
CA LYS A 15 13.12 3.57 -10.47
C LYS A 15 11.85 4.26 -11.02
N ARG A 16 11.92 4.77 -12.25
CA ARG A 16 10.76 5.38 -12.91
C ARG A 16 9.63 4.37 -13.14
N LEU A 17 9.94 3.18 -13.60
CA LEU A 17 8.97 2.11 -13.81
C LEU A 17 8.35 1.66 -12.48
N ALA A 18 9.15 1.53 -11.43
CA ALA A 18 8.65 1.23 -10.09
C ALA A 18 7.64 2.28 -9.62
N GLY A 19 7.99 3.56 -9.75
CA GLY A 19 7.11 4.67 -9.36
C GLY A 19 5.82 4.73 -10.18
N GLN A 20 5.90 4.55 -11.50
CA GLN A 20 4.72 4.52 -12.37
C GLN A 20 3.78 3.36 -12.03
N ALA A 21 4.33 2.17 -11.83
CA ALA A 21 3.56 1.00 -11.47
C ALA A 21 2.89 1.16 -10.09
N ASN A 22 3.64 1.69 -9.12
CA ASN A 22 3.11 2.00 -7.79
C ASN A 22 1.93 2.98 -7.85
N ASN A 23 2.09 4.09 -8.56
CA ASN A 23 1.05 5.10 -8.69
C ASN A 23 -0.19 4.56 -9.42
N ARG A 24 0.01 3.75 -10.46
CA ARG A 24 -1.10 3.13 -11.19
C ARG A 24 -1.90 2.17 -10.30
N ALA A 25 -1.23 1.34 -9.53
CA ALA A 25 -1.89 0.42 -8.61
C ALA A 25 -2.68 1.17 -7.53
N TRP A 26 -2.14 2.24 -6.94
CA TRP A 26 -2.86 3.08 -5.98
C TRP A 26 -4.08 3.76 -6.62
N THR A 27 -3.94 4.33 -7.82
CA THR A 27 -5.07 4.95 -8.54
C THR A 27 -6.24 3.97 -8.73
N LEU A 28 -5.94 2.73 -9.08
CA LEU A 28 -6.97 1.69 -9.21
C LEU A 28 -7.51 1.22 -7.85
N ALA A 29 -6.65 1.14 -6.83
CA ALA A 29 -7.06 0.75 -5.49
C ALA A 29 -8.01 1.75 -4.82
N GLU A 30 -7.91 3.03 -5.17
CA GLU A 30 -8.76 4.10 -4.65
C GLU A 30 -10.14 4.18 -5.32
N GLN A 31 -10.37 3.46 -6.41
CA GLN A 31 -11.68 3.39 -7.04
C GLN A 31 -12.66 2.60 -6.16
N MET A 32 -13.89 3.11 -6.02
CA MET A 32 -14.94 2.43 -5.26
C MET A 32 -15.42 1.16 -5.97
N GLU A 33 -15.41 1.16 -7.29
CA GLU A 33 -15.79 0.03 -8.14
C GLU A 33 -14.71 -0.19 -9.20
N ARG A 34 -14.42 -1.45 -9.50
CA ARG A 34 -13.45 -1.86 -10.52
C ARG A 34 -14.04 -2.97 -11.36
N THR A 35 -13.75 -2.92 -12.65
CA THR A 35 -13.98 -4.06 -13.55
C THR A 35 -12.95 -5.17 -13.29
N SER A 36 -13.23 -6.39 -13.75
CA SER A 36 -12.27 -7.49 -13.65
C SER A 36 -10.94 -7.18 -14.34
N ALA A 37 -10.96 -6.43 -15.45
CA ALA A 37 -9.75 -6.00 -16.14
C ALA A 37 -8.93 -5.00 -15.30
N GLU A 38 -9.59 -4.07 -14.63
CA GLU A 38 -8.95 -3.11 -13.73
C GLU A 38 -8.37 -3.79 -12.48
N GLU A 39 -9.04 -4.79 -11.93
CA GLU A 39 -8.52 -5.60 -10.84
C GLU A 39 -7.25 -6.37 -11.22
N GLN A 40 -7.23 -6.95 -12.42
CA GLN A 40 -6.03 -7.60 -12.95
C GLN A 40 -4.90 -6.60 -13.17
N GLU A 41 -5.19 -5.44 -13.78
CA GLU A 41 -4.20 -4.39 -13.98
C GLU A 41 -3.63 -3.89 -12.65
N MET A 42 -4.48 -3.66 -11.66
CA MET A 42 -4.08 -3.26 -10.30
C MET A 42 -3.10 -4.25 -9.69
N LEU A 43 -3.39 -5.55 -9.78
CA LEU A 43 -2.51 -6.60 -9.25
C LEU A 43 -1.18 -6.66 -10.01
N HIS A 44 -1.22 -6.61 -11.35
CA HIS A 44 0.00 -6.61 -12.16
C HIS A 44 0.87 -5.38 -11.87
N ALA A 45 0.27 -4.20 -11.75
CA ALA A 45 0.99 -2.98 -11.43
C ALA A 45 1.64 -3.05 -10.03
N ALA A 46 0.95 -3.58 -9.03
CA ALA A 46 1.51 -3.76 -7.69
C ALA A 46 2.69 -4.76 -7.68
N HIS A 47 2.60 -5.85 -8.44
CA HIS A 47 3.70 -6.78 -8.62
C HIS A 47 4.89 -6.17 -9.38
N ALA A 48 4.63 -5.38 -10.41
CA ALA A 48 5.68 -4.65 -11.12
C ALA A 48 6.41 -3.66 -10.20
N ALA A 49 5.67 -2.94 -9.36
CA ALA A 49 6.24 -2.02 -8.39
C ALA A 49 7.21 -2.74 -7.42
N ILE A 50 6.78 -3.83 -6.80
CA ILE A 50 7.64 -4.56 -5.86
C ILE A 50 8.84 -5.21 -6.56
N TYR A 51 8.66 -5.71 -7.78
CA TYR A 51 9.75 -6.26 -8.57
C TYR A 51 10.86 -5.23 -8.81
N PHE A 52 10.50 -4.05 -9.31
CA PHE A 52 11.48 -3.00 -9.59
C PHE A 52 12.08 -2.40 -8.32
N TRP A 53 11.29 -2.17 -7.27
CA TRP A 53 11.83 -1.68 -6.00
C TRP A 53 12.79 -2.67 -5.34
N ASN A 54 12.59 -3.98 -5.50
CA ASN A 54 13.55 -4.98 -5.04
C ASN A 54 14.89 -4.92 -5.77
N LEU A 55 14.91 -4.42 -7.00
CA LEU A 55 16.14 -4.26 -7.78
C LEU A 55 16.91 -2.99 -7.41
N VAL A 56 16.21 -1.88 -7.16
CA VAL A 56 16.82 -0.53 -7.10
C VAL A 56 16.41 0.30 -5.90
N GLY A 57 15.48 -0.17 -5.08
CA GLY A 57 14.97 0.54 -3.93
C GLY A 57 15.79 0.33 -2.67
N ASP A 58 15.51 1.19 -1.69
CA ASP A 58 15.92 1.01 -0.31
C ASP A 58 14.86 0.23 0.48
N GLU A 59 15.15 -0.04 1.75
CA GLU A 59 14.25 -0.77 2.65
C GLU A 59 12.85 -0.11 2.74
N ARG A 60 12.80 1.22 2.77
CA ARG A 60 11.53 1.95 2.87
C ARG A 60 10.71 1.85 1.58
N SER A 61 11.34 1.96 0.42
CA SER A 61 10.67 1.77 -0.88
C SER A 61 10.13 0.36 -1.04
N MET A 62 10.89 -0.64 -0.61
CA MET A 62 10.45 -2.04 -0.60
C MET A 62 9.27 -2.27 0.36
N ALA A 63 9.28 -1.62 1.53
CA ALA A 63 8.18 -1.69 2.48
C ALA A 63 6.90 -1.05 1.92
N HIS A 64 7.00 0.10 1.25
CA HIS A 64 5.87 0.73 0.57
C HIS A 64 5.28 -0.17 -0.52
N ALA A 65 6.12 -0.81 -1.32
CA ALA A 65 5.67 -1.74 -2.35
C ALA A 65 5.00 -2.99 -1.76
N ALA A 66 5.53 -3.52 -0.67
CA ALA A 66 4.92 -4.64 0.06
C ALA A 66 3.57 -4.23 0.68
N GLN A 67 3.48 -3.04 1.28
CA GLN A 67 2.23 -2.51 1.82
C GLN A 67 1.16 -2.37 0.73
N LEU A 68 1.50 -1.80 -0.42
CA LEU A 68 0.60 -1.69 -1.57
C LEU A 68 0.10 -3.06 -2.01
N LEU A 69 1.00 -4.03 -2.15
CA LEU A 69 0.62 -5.37 -2.60
C LEU A 69 -0.27 -6.08 -1.57
N GLY A 70 0.00 -5.90 -0.27
CA GLY A 70 -0.89 -6.35 0.80
C GLY A 70 -2.27 -5.72 0.71
N HIS A 71 -2.34 -4.41 0.44
CA HIS A 71 -3.60 -3.69 0.23
C HIS A 71 -4.39 -4.21 -0.97
N VAL A 72 -3.71 -4.38 -2.10
CA VAL A 72 -4.32 -4.91 -3.33
C VAL A 72 -4.89 -6.31 -3.12
N TYR A 73 -4.14 -7.22 -2.50
CA TYR A 73 -4.65 -8.55 -2.17
C TYR A 73 -5.83 -8.52 -1.19
N GLY A 74 -5.84 -7.58 -0.24
CA GLY A 74 -6.98 -7.35 0.63
C GLY A 74 -8.23 -6.94 -0.15
N LEU A 75 -8.11 -5.97 -1.07
CA LEU A 75 -9.20 -5.54 -1.95
C LEU A 75 -9.72 -6.65 -2.88
N LEU A 76 -8.84 -7.56 -3.28
CA LEU A 76 -9.19 -8.74 -4.10
C LEU A 76 -9.69 -9.93 -3.26
N ASN A 77 -9.91 -9.71 -1.97
CA ASN A 77 -10.40 -10.72 -1.03
C ASN A 77 -9.53 -11.98 -0.95
N GLN A 78 -8.21 -11.78 -0.95
CA GLN A 78 -7.19 -12.82 -0.81
C GLN A 78 -6.36 -12.60 0.46
N PRO A 79 -6.92 -12.90 1.64
CA PRO A 79 -6.35 -12.50 2.93
C PRO A 79 -5.01 -13.16 3.27
N GLU A 80 -4.75 -14.37 2.81
CA GLU A 80 -3.49 -15.06 3.08
C GLU A 80 -2.30 -14.36 2.39
N GLN A 81 -2.47 -14.02 1.11
CA GLN A 81 -1.47 -13.25 0.37
C GLN A 81 -1.33 -11.85 0.94
N ALA A 82 -2.45 -11.19 1.26
CA ALA A 82 -2.46 -9.87 1.86
C ALA A 82 -1.64 -9.82 3.16
N MET A 83 -1.84 -10.77 4.05
CA MET A 83 -1.08 -10.86 5.32
C MET A 83 0.40 -11.09 5.10
N ARG A 84 0.78 -11.91 4.13
CA ARG A 84 2.18 -12.18 3.82
C ARG A 84 2.95 -10.91 3.46
N TYR A 85 2.33 -10.02 2.68
CA TYR A 85 2.96 -8.77 2.28
C TYR A 85 2.83 -7.69 3.35
N LEU A 86 1.70 -7.60 4.04
CA LEU A 86 1.51 -6.66 5.14
C LEU A 86 2.56 -6.86 6.24
N SER A 87 2.85 -8.09 6.62
CA SER A 87 3.83 -8.41 7.65
C SER A 87 5.25 -7.91 7.34
N ARG A 88 5.58 -7.67 6.07
CA ARG A 88 6.87 -7.12 5.67
C ARG A 88 6.96 -5.60 5.89
N SER A 89 5.85 -4.90 5.85
CA SER A 89 5.79 -3.44 5.97
C SER A 89 5.52 -2.96 7.40
N GLU A 90 4.80 -3.74 8.19
CA GLU A 90 4.40 -3.35 9.55
C GLU A 90 5.56 -2.93 10.46
N PRO A 91 6.69 -3.66 10.53
CA PRO A 91 7.79 -3.26 11.40
C PRO A 91 8.38 -1.88 11.07
N ILE A 92 8.23 -1.43 9.82
CA ILE A 92 8.74 -0.15 9.35
C ILE A 92 7.74 0.96 9.61
N PHE A 93 6.46 0.74 9.30
CA PHE A 93 5.47 1.81 9.37
C PHE A 93 4.77 1.93 10.73
N PHE A 94 4.85 0.92 11.58
CA PHE A 94 4.44 1.05 12.99
C PHE A 94 5.57 1.42 13.94
N ALA A 95 6.79 1.63 13.42
CA ALA A 95 7.90 2.16 14.21
C ALA A 95 7.67 3.63 14.57
N GLU A 96 8.25 4.07 15.69
CA GLU A 96 8.19 5.49 16.12
C GLU A 96 8.81 6.45 15.09
N SER A 97 9.77 5.97 14.31
CA SER A 97 10.44 6.73 13.24
C SER A 97 9.59 6.92 11.98
N ALA A 98 8.45 6.22 11.87
CA ALA A 98 7.57 6.38 10.72
C ALA A 98 6.90 7.77 10.71
N ALA A 99 6.74 8.34 9.50
CA ALA A 99 5.97 9.57 9.35
C ALA A 99 4.50 9.35 9.74
N ALA A 100 3.83 10.39 10.19
CA ALA A 100 2.43 10.28 10.65
C ALA A 100 1.50 9.72 9.56
N TRP A 101 1.66 10.16 8.31
CA TRP A 101 0.85 9.67 7.20
C TRP A 101 1.14 8.19 6.85
N GLU A 102 2.39 7.75 6.99
CA GLU A 102 2.77 6.36 6.73
C GLU A 102 2.17 5.42 7.77
N ARG A 103 2.18 5.81 9.04
CA ARG A 103 1.56 5.05 10.11
C ARG A 103 0.03 5.01 9.96
N ALA A 104 -0.59 6.14 9.65
CA ALA A 104 -2.02 6.19 9.36
C ALA A 104 -2.39 5.28 8.18
N LEU A 105 -1.62 5.34 7.08
CA LEU A 105 -1.82 4.46 5.92
C LEU A 105 -1.62 2.98 6.26
N ALA A 106 -0.66 2.66 7.13
CA ALA A 106 -0.48 1.29 7.61
C ALA A 106 -1.71 0.77 8.34
N HIS A 107 -2.38 1.60 9.14
CA HIS A 107 -3.65 1.24 9.77
C HIS A 107 -4.78 1.07 8.74
N VAL A 108 -4.84 1.89 7.69
CA VAL A 108 -5.80 1.70 6.58
C VAL A 108 -5.62 0.33 5.94
N VAL A 109 -4.39 -0.04 5.61
CA VAL A 109 -4.10 -1.33 4.98
C VAL A 109 -4.40 -2.50 5.92
N ALA A 110 -4.06 -2.38 7.20
CA ALA A 110 -4.38 -3.39 8.20
C ALA A 110 -5.91 -3.56 8.37
N ALA A 111 -6.68 -2.47 8.34
CA ALA A 111 -8.14 -2.54 8.35
C ALA A 111 -8.69 -3.27 7.12
N ASN A 112 -8.17 -2.98 5.93
CA ASN A 112 -8.56 -3.66 4.70
C ASN A 112 -8.27 -5.16 4.75
N VAL A 113 -7.10 -5.55 5.22
CA VAL A 113 -6.73 -6.97 5.37
C VAL A 113 -7.61 -7.66 6.41
N ALA A 114 -7.91 -6.99 7.53
CA ALA A 114 -8.84 -7.51 8.54
C ALA A 114 -10.26 -7.69 7.98
N ALA A 115 -10.73 -6.77 7.13
CA ALA A 115 -12.00 -6.90 6.44
C ALA A 115 -12.03 -8.15 5.54
N ALA A 116 -10.98 -8.39 4.77
CA ALA A 116 -10.85 -9.57 3.92
C ALA A 116 -10.82 -10.88 4.72
N LYS A 117 -10.28 -10.84 5.95
CA LYS A 117 -10.28 -11.98 6.89
C LYS A 117 -11.61 -12.17 7.62
N LEU A 118 -12.53 -11.24 7.51
CA LEU A 118 -13.74 -11.16 8.34
C LEU A 118 -13.45 -11.02 9.85
N ASP A 119 -12.30 -10.46 10.19
CA ASP A 119 -11.94 -10.10 11.56
C ASP A 119 -12.48 -8.70 11.90
N LEU A 120 -13.74 -8.67 12.36
CA LEU A 120 -14.45 -7.43 12.62
C LEU A 120 -13.83 -6.61 13.76
N VAL A 121 -13.23 -7.28 14.74
CA VAL A 121 -12.58 -6.60 15.87
C VAL A 121 -11.31 -5.90 15.40
N ALA A 122 -10.43 -6.60 14.70
CA ALA A 122 -9.21 -6.00 14.14
C ALA A 122 -9.56 -4.91 13.12
N TYR A 123 -10.57 -5.12 12.27
CA TYR A 123 -11.05 -4.11 11.34
C TYR A 123 -11.41 -2.80 12.06
N GLN A 124 -12.26 -2.89 13.10
CA GLN A 124 -12.71 -1.69 13.81
C GLN A 124 -11.55 -0.97 14.49
N VAL A 125 -10.67 -1.72 15.16
CA VAL A 125 -9.49 -1.14 15.83
C VAL A 125 -8.61 -0.38 14.83
N HIS A 126 -8.29 -0.98 13.71
CA HIS A 126 -7.42 -0.35 12.72
C HIS A 126 -8.11 0.80 11.97
N PHE A 127 -9.39 0.67 11.68
CA PHE A 127 -10.17 1.73 11.03
C PHE A 127 -10.26 2.98 11.90
N ASP A 128 -10.54 2.81 13.19
CA ASP A 128 -10.60 3.92 14.15
C ASP A 128 -9.22 4.59 14.30
N ARG A 129 -8.16 3.80 14.41
CA ARG A 129 -6.79 4.31 14.46
C ARG A 129 -6.39 5.07 13.20
N ALA A 130 -6.71 4.54 12.03
CA ALA A 130 -6.46 5.23 10.76
C ALA A 130 -7.18 6.59 10.72
N THR A 131 -8.43 6.64 11.15
CA THR A 131 -9.23 7.87 11.20
C THR A 131 -8.65 8.88 12.19
N GLU A 132 -8.31 8.44 13.38
CA GLU A 132 -7.72 9.27 14.43
C GLU A 132 -6.38 9.88 14.00
N GLU A 133 -5.47 9.06 13.49
CA GLU A 133 -4.16 9.51 13.04
C GLU A 133 -4.26 10.37 11.76
N MET A 134 -5.14 10.04 10.83
CA MET A 134 -5.40 10.87 9.66
C MET A 134 -5.85 12.29 10.04
N ASN A 135 -6.75 12.40 11.01
CA ASN A 135 -7.25 13.70 11.45
C ASN A 135 -6.17 14.55 12.16
N ALA A 136 -5.14 13.92 12.70
CA ALA A 136 -4.01 14.59 13.32
C ALA A 136 -2.94 15.06 12.31
N ILE A 137 -3.00 14.62 11.04
CA ILE A 137 -2.07 15.04 9.99
C ILE A 137 -2.35 16.51 9.62
N THR A 138 -1.34 17.36 9.71
CA THR A 138 -1.45 18.79 9.39
C THR A 138 -1.25 19.10 7.91
N CYS A 139 -0.47 18.30 7.19
CA CYS A 139 -0.26 18.45 5.75
C CYS A 139 -1.49 17.95 4.97
N ASP A 140 -2.11 18.82 4.19
CA ASP A 140 -3.32 18.49 3.44
C ASP A 140 -3.09 17.42 2.37
N ASP A 141 -1.93 17.44 1.70
CA ASP A 141 -1.58 16.45 0.68
C ASP A 141 -1.41 15.05 1.30
N GLU A 142 -0.67 14.95 2.40
CA GLU A 142 -0.47 13.69 3.13
C GLU A 142 -1.79 13.15 3.70
N ARG A 143 -2.61 14.03 4.28
CA ARG A 143 -3.95 13.65 4.78
C ARG A 143 -4.86 13.19 3.64
N GLY A 144 -4.75 13.80 2.46
CA GLY A 144 -5.49 13.43 1.26
C GLY A 144 -5.15 12.02 0.78
N ILE A 145 -3.89 11.62 0.82
CA ILE A 145 -3.44 10.26 0.48
C ILE A 145 -4.12 9.23 1.39
N VAL A 146 -4.08 9.45 2.70
CA VAL A 146 -4.67 8.53 3.68
C VAL A 146 -6.19 8.48 3.52
N ARG A 147 -6.83 9.65 3.31
CA ARG A 147 -8.29 9.73 3.14
C ARG A 147 -8.76 8.94 1.93
N ALA A 148 -8.10 9.09 0.78
CA ALA A 148 -8.47 8.36 -0.44
C ALA A 148 -8.39 6.85 -0.25
N ALA A 149 -7.32 6.36 0.37
CA ALA A 149 -7.16 4.94 0.68
C ALA A 149 -8.22 4.44 1.69
N LEU A 150 -8.51 5.21 2.74
CA LEU A 150 -9.47 4.84 3.77
C LEU A 150 -10.92 4.75 3.21
N GLN A 151 -11.29 5.66 2.33
CA GLN A 151 -12.62 5.66 1.69
C GLN A 151 -12.85 4.44 0.81
N ALA A 152 -11.80 3.84 0.27
CA ALA A 152 -11.87 2.65 -0.58
C ALA A 152 -11.86 1.33 0.21
N VAL A 153 -11.64 1.36 1.52
CA VAL A 153 -11.66 0.15 2.35
C VAL A 153 -13.09 -0.40 2.43
N PRO A 154 -13.32 -1.67 2.02
CA PRO A 154 -14.65 -2.26 2.11
C PRO A 154 -15.14 -2.36 3.55
N THR A 155 -16.41 -2.05 3.77
CA THR A 155 -17.04 -2.30 5.07
C THR A 155 -17.41 -3.78 5.15
N PRO A 156 -16.92 -4.54 6.15
CA PRO A 156 -17.29 -5.95 6.30
C PRO A 156 -18.80 -6.08 6.56
N PRO A 157 -19.42 -7.17 6.09
CA PRO A 157 -20.82 -7.44 6.40
C PRO A 157 -21.00 -7.56 7.91
N ARG A 158 -22.01 -6.89 8.44
CA ARG A 158 -22.41 -7.07 9.84
C ARG A 158 -23.04 -8.46 9.94
N GLY A 159 -22.45 -9.30 10.78
CA GLY A 159 -23.00 -10.62 11.11
C GLY A 159 -24.38 -10.55 11.77
#